data_5ea4acc6a2f813e39c97e67c7a9d16a0
#
_entry.id   5ea4acc6a2f813e39c97e67c7a9d16a0
#
_cell.length_a   1.000
_cell.length_b   1.000
_cell.length_c   1.000
_cell.angle_alpha   90.00
_cell.angle_beta   90.00
_cell.angle_gamma   90.00
#
_symmetry.space_group_name_H-M   'P 1'
#
loop_
_entity.id
_entity.type
_entity.pdbx_description
1 polymer ?
#
loop_
_entity_poly.entity_id
_entity_poly.type
_entity_poly.pdbx_seq_one_letter_code
_entity_poly.pdbx_strand_id
1 'polypeptide(L)' 'MPAYPSSLADRIRAAQNRSTPPEVLAHLAADRDRAVRAVVAGNLHTPASVLAQLAHDD' A
#
# COMPACT_ATOMS: atom_id res chain seq x y z
N MET A 1 3.59 -19.80 2.84
CA MET A 1 2.90 -18.73 2.19
C MET A 1 3.23 -17.41 2.85
N PRO A 2 3.54 -16.42 2.08
CA PRO A 2 3.84 -15.13 2.66
C PRO A 2 2.59 -14.58 3.33
N ALA A 3 2.73 -14.21 4.56
CA ALA A 3 1.63 -13.63 5.28
C ALA A 3 1.44 -12.19 4.82
N TYR A 4 0.22 -11.82 4.56
CA TYR A 4 -0.11 -10.42 4.39
C TYR A 4 0.16 -9.72 5.72
N PRO A 5 0.82 -8.57 5.73
CA PRO A 5 1.11 -7.89 6.99
C PRO A 5 -0.18 -7.57 7.75
N SER A 6 -0.24 -7.94 9.02
CA SER A 6 -1.46 -7.77 9.79
C SER A 6 -1.40 -6.62 10.78
N SER A 7 -0.22 -6.33 11.34
CA SER A 7 -0.10 -5.21 12.26
C SER A 7 0.01 -3.90 11.48
N LEU A 8 -0.42 -2.81 12.09
CA LEU A 8 -0.30 -1.49 11.45
C LEU A 8 1.14 -1.17 11.10
N ALA A 9 2.07 -1.43 12.02
CA ALA A 9 3.48 -1.16 11.78
C ALA A 9 4.01 -1.97 10.60
N ASP A 10 3.62 -3.23 10.50
CA ASP A 10 4.06 -4.08 9.40
C ASP A 10 3.44 -3.63 8.08
N ARG A 11 2.18 -3.20 8.11
CA ARG A 11 1.52 -2.69 6.90
C ARG A 11 2.19 -1.42 6.40
N ILE A 12 2.54 -0.52 7.32
CA ILE A 12 3.25 0.71 6.93
C ILE A 12 4.62 0.37 6.37
N ARG A 13 5.33 -0.55 7.00
CA ARG A 13 6.64 -0.96 6.53
C ARG A 13 6.56 -1.57 5.13
N ALA A 14 5.58 -2.43 4.90
CA ALA A 14 5.38 -3.02 3.58
C ALA A 14 5.04 -1.95 2.55
N ALA A 15 4.23 -0.97 2.94
CA ALA A 15 3.85 0.11 2.03
C ALA A 15 5.04 1.00 1.66
N GLN A 16 6.04 1.09 2.54
CA GLN A 16 7.26 1.87 2.29
C GLN A 16 8.30 1.11 1.48
N ASN A 17 8.22 -0.22 1.48
CA ASN A 17 9.28 -1.05 0.93
C ASN A 17 9.19 -1.07 -0.59
N ARG A 18 10.28 -0.71 -1.25
CA ARG A 18 10.35 -0.69 -2.71
C ARG A 18 10.27 -2.07 -3.33
N SER A 19 10.56 -3.11 -2.55
CA SER A 19 10.51 -4.49 -3.02
C SER A 19 9.14 -5.14 -2.83
N THR A 20 8.19 -4.45 -2.24
CA THR A 20 6.85 -4.99 -2.03
C THR A 20 6.18 -5.22 -3.39
N PRO A 21 5.66 -6.45 -3.64
CA PRO A 21 5.01 -6.74 -4.91
C PRO A 21 3.82 -5.84 -5.19
N PRO A 22 3.53 -5.55 -6.47
CA PRO A 22 2.40 -4.68 -6.81
C PRO A 22 1.06 -5.17 -6.27
N GLU A 23 0.86 -6.47 -6.19
CA GLU A 23 -0.37 -7.04 -5.65
C GLU A 23 -0.57 -6.64 -4.19
N VAL A 24 0.51 -6.65 -3.43
CA VAL A 24 0.46 -6.28 -2.02
C VAL A 24 0.22 -4.78 -1.89
N LEU A 25 0.87 -3.98 -2.73
CA LEU A 25 0.64 -2.54 -2.74
C LEU A 25 -0.82 -2.21 -3.07
N ALA A 26 -1.42 -2.96 -3.98
CA ALA A 26 -2.83 -2.77 -4.32
C ALA A 26 -3.73 -3.06 -3.12
N HIS A 27 -3.43 -4.11 -2.37
CA HIS A 27 -4.18 -4.41 -1.15
C HIS A 27 -4.00 -3.32 -0.09
N LEU A 28 -2.77 -2.84 0.07
CA LEU A 28 -2.48 -1.79 1.04
C LEU A 28 -3.13 -0.47 0.66
N ALA A 29 -3.33 -0.24 -0.63
CA ALA A 29 -4.03 0.96 -1.11
C ALA A 29 -5.49 0.99 -0.68
N ALA A 30 -6.06 -0.18 -0.37
CA ALA A 30 -7.43 -0.29 0.12
C ALA A 30 -7.48 -0.46 1.65
N ASP A 31 -6.36 -0.28 2.33
CA ASP A 31 -6.28 -0.43 3.77
C ASP A 31 -7.23 0.56 4.44
N ARG A 32 -7.86 0.12 5.53
CA ARG A 32 -8.77 0.97 6.30
C ARG A 32 -8.05 2.10 7.02
N ASP A 33 -6.74 1.99 7.20
CA ASP A 33 -5.96 3.03 7.87
C ASP A 33 -5.42 4.01 6.83
N ARG A 34 -5.78 5.29 6.98
CA ARG A 34 -5.36 6.30 6.04
C ARG A 34 -3.83 6.48 5.99
N ALA A 35 -3.12 6.19 7.10
CA ALA A 35 -1.67 6.30 7.12
C ALA A 35 -1.05 5.29 6.15
N VAL A 36 -1.59 4.07 6.10
CA VAL A 36 -1.12 3.06 5.16
C VAL A 36 -1.38 3.50 3.73
N ARG A 37 -2.59 3.98 3.45
CA ARG A 37 -2.94 4.45 2.10
C ARG A 37 -2.03 5.60 1.66
N ALA A 38 -1.73 6.52 2.57
CA ALA A 38 -0.85 7.65 2.25
C ALA A 38 0.57 7.19 1.92
N VAL A 39 1.06 6.19 2.65
CA VAL A 39 2.40 5.65 2.40
C VAL A 39 2.45 4.96 1.05
N VAL A 40 1.40 4.21 0.69
CA VAL A 40 1.33 3.58 -0.63
C VAL A 40 1.38 4.63 -1.73
N ALA A 41 0.66 5.73 -1.55
CA ALA A 41 0.65 6.80 -2.55
C ALA A 41 2.04 7.39 -2.78
N GLY A 42 2.88 7.39 -1.74
CA GLY A 42 4.25 7.89 -1.84
C GLY A 42 5.28 6.88 -2.30
N ASN A 43 4.87 5.62 -2.49
CA ASN A 43 5.81 4.58 -2.91
C ASN A 43 6.08 4.70 -4.41
N LEU A 44 7.36 4.84 -4.77
CA LEU A 44 7.75 5.03 -6.17
C LEU A 44 7.44 3.83 -7.05
N HIS A 45 7.23 2.67 -6.45
CA HIS A 45 6.93 1.45 -7.18
C HIS A 45 5.43 1.13 -7.24
N THR A 46 4.60 2.01 -6.72
CA THR A 46 3.15 1.81 -6.78
C THR A 46 2.67 1.95 -8.22
N PRO A 47 1.96 0.96 -8.75
CA PRO A 47 1.46 1.04 -10.13
C PRO A 47 0.53 2.24 -10.34
N ALA A 48 0.55 2.79 -11.55
CA ALA A 48 -0.28 3.94 -11.88
C ALA A 48 -1.77 3.68 -11.65
N SER A 49 -2.23 2.45 -11.91
CA SER A 49 -3.62 2.09 -11.67
C SER A 49 -4.00 2.19 -10.20
N VAL A 50 -3.06 1.84 -9.31
CA VAL A 50 -3.28 1.96 -7.87
C VAL A 50 -3.30 3.42 -7.45
N LEU A 51 -2.41 4.22 -8.02
CA LEU A 51 -2.40 5.66 -7.73
C LEU A 51 -3.71 6.32 -8.17
N ALA A 52 -4.23 5.92 -9.33
CA ALA A 52 -5.51 6.43 -9.81
C ALA A 52 -6.64 6.06 -8.86
N GLN A 53 -6.62 4.85 -8.33
CA GLN A 53 -7.59 4.40 -7.36
C GLN A 53 -7.51 5.23 -6.08
N LEU A 54 -6.30 5.51 -5.61
CA LEU A 54 -6.10 6.31 -4.41
C LEU A 54 -6.58 7.75 -4.61
N ALA A 55 -6.47 8.28 -5.81
CA ALA A 55 -6.93 9.63 -6.11
C ALA A 55 -8.45 9.77 -5.97
N HIS A 56 -9.20 8.67 -6.09
CA HIS A 56 -10.65 8.66 -5.91
C HIS A 56 -11.06 8.34 -4.49
N ASP A 57 -10.11 8.02 -3.64
CA ASP A 57 -10.36 7.63 -2.27
C ASP A 57 -10.21 8.88 -1.39
N ASP A 58 -11.26 9.27 -0.79
CA ASP A 58 -11.19 10.41 0.12
C ASP A 58 -10.68 9.99 1.49
#